data_2262e5511891daaebef4d876b725e272
#
_entry.id   2262e5511891daaebef4d876b725e272
#
_cell.length_a   1.000
_cell.length_b   1.000
_cell.length_c   1.000
_cell.angle_alpha   90.00
_cell.angle_beta   90.00
_cell.angle_gamma   90.00
#
_symmetry.space_group_name_H-M   'P 1'
#
loop_
_entity.id
_entity.type
_entity.pdbx_description
1 polymer ?
#
loop_
_entity_poly.entity_id
_entity_poly.type
_entity_poly.pdbx_seq_one_letter_code
_entity_poly.pdbx_strand_id
1 'polypeptide(L)'
;MFRGNAPARIDEKGRLKVPTAFRSLLESKYGRELFLTSLTGEYVRVYPMPVWLEKEQKLSEVPSTNPAKLRYLDRVNYYGQVSELDSQGRVLIPVRLREAATMSGDVDVLGLYNYLDVWNHDRLLTKMQREPYTDEIGRASCRERV
;
A
#
# COMPACT_ATOMS: atom_id res chain seq x y z
N MET A 1 -14.40 -2.68 -4.44
CA MET A 1 -12.99 -3.04 -4.26
C MET A 1 -12.11 -2.23 -5.22
N PHE A 2 -10.92 -1.89 -4.76
CA PHE A 2 -9.97 -1.17 -5.61
C PHE A 2 -9.39 -2.08 -6.68
N ARG A 3 -9.26 -1.54 -7.91
CA ARG A 3 -8.64 -2.28 -9.00
C ARG A 3 -8.10 -1.32 -10.05
N GLY A 4 -7.08 -1.78 -10.76
CA GLY A 4 -6.49 -1.03 -11.86
C GLY A 4 -5.39 -0.07 -11.42
N ASN A 5 -4.89 0.69 -12.37
CA ASN A 5 -3.83 1.68 -12.16
C ASN A 5 -4.37 3.07 -12.47
N ALA A 6 -4.14 4.00 -11.57
CA ALA A 6 -4.44 5.41 -11.81
C ALA A 6 -3.15 6.23 -11.63
N PRO A 7 -2.67 6.91 -12.67
CA PRO A 7 -1.52 7.82 -12.55
C PRO A 7 -1.84 8.98 -11.61
N ALA A 8 -0.84 9.43 -10.87
CA ALA A 8 -0.97 10.54 -9.95
C ALA A 8 0.37 11.25 -9.80
N ARG A 9 0.41 12.29 -8.98
CA ARG A 9 1.65 13.03 -8.70
C ARG A 9 1.77 13.32 -7.21
N ILE A 10 3.02 13.37 -6.77
CA ILE A 10 3.36 13.80 -5.42
C ILE A 10 3.76 15.27 -5.52
N ASP A 11 3.16 16.14 -4.70
CA ASP A 11 3.50 17.55 -4.70
C ASP A 11 4.81 17.83 -3.95
N GLU A 12 5.26 19.10 -3.97
CA GLU A 12 6.51 19.49 -3.34
C GLU A 12 6.53 19.28 -1.83
N LYS A 13 5.36 19.24 -1.20
CA LYS A 13 5.23 19.02 0.23
C LYS A 13 5.12 17.53 0.60
N GLY A 14 5.19 16.66 -0.41
CA GLY A 14 5.09 15.21 -0.19
C GLY A 14 3.68 14.68 -0.08
N ARG A 15 2.69 15.39 -0.59
CA ARG A 15 1.30 14.98 -0.56
C ARG A 15 0.90 14.29 -1.86
N LEU A 16 0.21 13.18 -1.73
CA LEU A 16 -0.40 12.46 -2.83
C LEU A 16 -1.86 12.88 -2.95
N LYS A 17 -2.28 13.33 -4.13
CA LYS A 17 -3.70 13.50 -4.40
C LYS A 17 -4.25 12.14 -4.84
N VAL A 18 -5.08 11.54 -4.00
CA VAL A 18 -5.65 10.22 -4.31
C VAL A 18 -6.57 10.32 -5.52
N PRO A 19 -6.38 9.47 -6.54
CA PRO A 19 -7.25 9.49 -7.74
C PRO A 19 -8.72 9.39 -7.36
N THR A 20 -9.55 10.16 -8.06
CA THR A 20 -10.98 10.32 -7.76
C THR A 20 -11.72 9.00 -7.58
N ALA A 21 -11.46 8.03 -8.46
CA ALA A 21 -12.13 6.73 -8.39
C ALA A 21 -11.84 6.01 -7.07
N PHE A 22 -10.59 6.04 -6.61
CA PHE A 22 -10.21 5.41 -5.35
C PHE A 22 -10.65 6.24 -4.15
N ARG A 23 -10.56 7.56 -4.26
CA ARG A 23 -11.03 8.47 -3.21
C ARG A 23 -12.50 8.27 -2.89
N SER A 24 -13.34 8.14 -3.91
CA SER A 24 -14.78 7.93 -3.74
C SER A 24 -15.07 6.67 -2.94
N LEU A 25 -14.38 5.57 -3.28
CA LEU A 25 -14.53 4.31 -2.55
C LEU A 25 -14.02 4.40 -1.12
N LEU A 26 -12.89 5.07 -0.90
CA LEU A 26 -12.36 5.30 0.44
C LEU A 26 -13.38 6.02 1.31
N GLU A 27 -13.87 7.17 0.84
CA GLU A 27 -14.77 8.00 1.62
C GLU A 27 -16.13 7.34 1.87
N SER A 28 -16.67 6.61 0.89
CA SER A 28 -17.99 6.00 1.02
C SER A 28 -17.99 4.72 1.83
N LYS A 29 -16.91 3.94 1.78
CA LYS A 29 -16.88 2.61 2.40
C LYS A 29 -16.03 2.53 3.66
N TYR A 30 -14.90 3.25 3.71
CA TYR A 30 -13.89 3.04 4.75
C TYR A 30 -13.66 4.25 5.64
N GLY A 31 -13.94 5.46 5.17
CA GLY A 31 -13.65 6.69 5.88
C GLY A 31 -12.32 7.29 5.47
N ARG A 32 -11.86 8.26 6.26
CA ARG A 32 -10.72 9.11 5.92
C ARG A 32 -9.43 8.71 6.59
N GLU A 33 -9.50 7.92 7.65
CA GLU A 33 -8.31 7.52 8.40
C GLU A 33 -7.60 6.37 7.68
N LEU A 34 -6.29 6.52 7.52
CA LEU A 34 -5.45 5.61 6.73
C LEU A 34 -4.23 5.19 7.54
N PHE A 35 -3.71 4.01 7.24
CA PHE A 35 -2.41 3.58 7.71
C PHE A 35 -1.49 3.42 6.50
N LEU A 36 -0.42 4.23 6.46
CA LEU A 36 0.58 4.19 5.40
C LEU A 36 1.77 3.38 5.88
N THR A 37 2.23 2.45 5.05
CA THR A 37 3.36 1.60 5.42
C THR A 37 4.05 1.02 4.19
N SER A 38 5.01 0.12 4.39
CA SER A 38 5.69 -0.63 3.35
C SER A 38 6.36 -1.85 3.98
N LEU A 39 6.53 -2.90 3.20
CA LEU A 39 7.30 -4.06 3.65
C LEU A 39 8.76 -3.97 3.23
N THR A 40 9.04 -3.32 2.12
CA THR A 40 10.40 -3.25 1.56
C THR A 40 10.96 -1.83 1.51
N GLY A 41 10.10 -0.81 1.62
CA GLY A 41 10.49 0.57 1.43
C GLY A 41 10.49 1.02 -0.03
N GLU A 42 10.24 0.12 -0.97
CA GLU A 42 10.25 0.45 -2.40
C GLU A 42 8.95 1.09 -2.89
N TYR A 43 7.90 1.02 -2.10
CA TYR A 43 6.55 1.52 -2.43
C TYR A 43 5.87 2.01 -1.16
N VAL A 44 4.73 2.68 -1.33
CA VAL A 44 3.89 3.09 -0.19
C VAL A 44 2.58 2.32 -0.25
N ARG A 45 2.28 1.54 0.78
CA ARG A 45 1.01 0.83 0.90
C ARG A 45 0.04 1.66 1.73
N VAL A 46 -1.15 1.89 1.17
CA VAL A 46 -2.19 2.68 1.81
C VAL A 46 -3.32 1.74 2.23
N TYR A 47 -3.44 1.50 3.53
CA TYR A 47 -4.55 0.73 4.08
C TYR A 47 -5.65 1.67 4.56
N PRO A 48 -6.91 1.48 4.15
CA PRO A 48 -8.01 2.06 4.91
C PRO A 48 -7.92 1.56 6.35
N MET A 49 -8.15 2.43 7.33
CA MET A 49 -7.97 2.03 8.74
C MET A 49 -8.79 0.80 9.14
N PRO A 50 -10.08 0.67 8.73
CA PRO A 50 -10.84 -0.53 9.07
C PRO A 50 -10.19 -1.82 8.54
N VAL A 51 -9.59 -1.77 7.36
CA VAL A 51 -8.88 -2.91 6.77
C VAL A 51 -7.62 -3.25 7.57
N TRP A 52 -6.87 -2.22 7.95
CA TRP A 52 -5.66 -2.42 8.77
C TRP A 52 -5.99 -3.02 10.13
N LEU A 53 -7.03 -2.52 10.79
CA LEU A 53 -7.45 -3.04 12.09
C LEU A 53 -7.84 -4.53 12.03
N GLU A 54 -8.51 -4.94 10.96
CA GLU A 54 -8.85 -6.34 10.74
C GLU A 54 -7.59 -7.19 10.58
N LYS A 55 -6.60 -6.66 9.86
CA LYS A 55 -5.32 -7.33 9.67
C LYS A 55 -4.54 -7.45 10.98
N GLU A 56 -4.56 -6.40 11.80
CA GLU A 56 -3.96 -6.43 13.13
C GLU A 56 -4.60 -7.49 14.03
N GLN A 57 -5.93 -7.62 13.94
CA GLN A 57 -6.65 -8.64 14.71
C GLN A 57 -6.18 -10.04 14.34
N LYS A 58 -6.02 -10.33 13.06
CA LYS A 58 -5.50 -11.61 12.59
C LYS A 58 -4.06 -11.84 13.04
N LEU A 59 -3.23 -10.81 13.00
CA LEU A 59 -1.85 -10.89 13.47
C LEU A 59 -1.77 -11.18 14.96
N SER A 60 -2.70 -10.65 15.75
CA SER A 60 -2.71 -10.87 17.20
C SER A 60 -2.91 -12.35 17.57
N GLU A 61 -3.51 -13.12 16.68
CA GLU A 61 -3.75 -14.54 16.88
C GLU A 61 -2.52 -15.42 16.59
N VAL A 62 -1.52 -14.86 15.89
CA VAL A 62 -0.27 -15.57 15.62
C VAL A 62 0.63 -15.48 16.86
N PRO A 63 1.25 -16.59 17.31
CA PRO A 63 2.11 -16.57 18.49
C PRO A 63 3.21 -15.49 18.38
N SER A 64 3.46 -14.78 19.48
CA SER A 64 4.46 -13.70 19.53
C SER A 64 5.90 -14.21 19.39
N THR A 65 6.11 -15.52 19.51
CA THR A 65 7.40 -16.15 19.28
C THR A 65 7.67 -16.51 17.83
N ASN A 66 6.67 -16.33 16.94
CA ASN A 66 6.82 -16.64 15.52
C ASN A 66 7.77 -15.66 14.87
N PRO A 67 8.92 -16.10 14.32
CA PRO A 67 9.91 -15.19 13.73
C PRO A 67 9.38 -14.43 12.50
N ALA A 68 8.50 -15.04 11.72
CA ALA A 68 7.91 -14.39 10.55
C ALA A 68 7.02 -13.21 10.96
N LYS A 69 6.23 -13.39 12.03
CA LYS A 69 5.41 -12.32 12.60
C LYS A 69 6.27 -11.16 13.07
N LEU A 70 7.37 -11.45 13.78
CA LEU A 70 8.26 -10.40 14.27
C LEU A 70 8.90 -9.61 13.14
N ARG A 71 9.37 -10.29 12.10
CA ARG A 71 9.95 -9.63 10.91
C ARG A 71 8.92 -8.75 10.20
N TYR A 72 7.69 -9.22 10.08
CA TYR A 72 6.60 -8.46 9.47
C TYR A 72 6.29 -7.19 10.29
N LEU A 73 6.14 -7.34 11.61
CA LEU A 73 5.83 -6.21 12.49
C LEU A 73 6.94 -5.16 12.51
N ASP A 74 8.20 -5.59 12.48
CA ASP A 74 9.33 -4.66 12.43
C ASP A 74 9.26 -3.76 11.20
N ARG A 75 9.01 -4.33 10.04
CA ARG A 75 8.96 -3.59 8.78
C ARG A 75 7.73 -2.70 8.68
N VAL A 76 6.59 -3.24 9.01
CA VAL A 76 5.31 -2.52 8.94
C VAL A 76 5.33 -1.32 9.88
N ASN A 77 5.92 -1.45 11.05
CA ASN A 77 5.99 -0.34 12.01
C ASN A 77 7.13 0.62 11.72
N TYR A 78 8.25 0.13 11.20
CA TYR A 78 9.36 1.01 10.81
C TYR A 78 8.92 2.05 9.78
N TYR A 79 8.16 1.65 8.78
CA TYR A 79 7.64 2.53 7.74
C TYR A 79 6.27 3.11 8.07
N GLY A 80 5.62 2.59 9.10
CA GLY A 80 4.21 2.85 9.37
C GLY A 80 3.92 4.21 9.97
N GLN A 81 2.83 4.83 9.49
CA GLN A 81 2.31 6.04 10.10
C GLN A 81 0.82 6.16 9.82
N VAL A 82 0.07 6.51 10.86
CA VAL A 82 -1.34 6.84 10.72
C VAL A 82 -1.45 8.19 10.01
N SER A 83 -2.34 8.30 9.06
CA SER A 83 -2.58 9.51 8.30
C SER A 83 -4.06 9.67 8.02
N GLU A 84 -4.44 10.81 7.46
CA GLU A 84 -5.83 11.11 7.16
C GLU A 84 -5.94 11.84 5.82
N LEU A 85 -6.96 11.51 5.05
CA LEU A 85 -7.28 12.29 3.85
C LEU A 85 -7.72 13.69 4.26
N ASP A 86 -7.14 14.71 3.62
CA ASP A 86 -7.58 16.07 3.84
C ASP A 86 -8.87 16.36 3.05
N SER A 87 -9.39 17.56 3.18
CA SER A 87 -10.65 17.97 2.52
C SER A 87 -10.54 17.96 0.99
N GLN A 88 -9.34 17.96 0.45
CA GLN A 88 -9.09 17.95 -0.99
C GLN A 88 -8.69 16.56 -1.50
N GLY A 89 -8.78 15.53 -0.66
CA GLY A 89 -8.45 14.18 -1.05
C GLY A 89 -6.95 13.90 -1.15
N ARG A 90 -6.15 14.66 -0.40
CA ARG A 90 -4.70 14.47 -0.37
C ARG A 90 -4.28 13.78 0.91
N VAL A 91 -3.23 12.99 0.84
CA VAL A 91 -2.61 12.35 1.99
C VAL A 91 -1.11 12.67 2.02
N LEU A 92 -0.62 13.06 3.19
CA LEU A 92 0.80 13.34 3.38
C LEU A 92 1.56 12.03 3.53
N ILE A 93 2.57 11.83 2.69
CA ILE A 93 3.45 10.67 2.78
C ILE A 93 4.59 11.00 3.74
N PRO A 94 4.83 10.17 4.76
CA PRO A 94 5.91 10.41 5.71
C PRO A 94 7.28 10.53 5.04
N VAL A 95 8.14 11.38 5.59
CA VAL A 95 9.47 11.66 5.02
C VAL A 95 10.27 10.38 4.76
N ARG A 96 10.25 9.44 5.71
CA ARG A 96 10.98 8.17 5.56
C ARG A 96 10.54 7.39 4.33
N LEU A 97 9.23 7.31 4.09
CA LEU A 97 8.69 6.64 2.92
C LEU A 97 8.95 7.43 1.64
N ARG A 98 8.89 8.77 1.72
CA ARG A 98 9.20 9.60 0.55
C ARG A 98 10.61 9.36 0.04
N GLU A 99 11.55 9.25 0.96
CA GLU A 99 12.95 9.01 0.62
C GLU A 99 13.17 7.58 0.15
N ALA A 100 12.69 6.60 0.92
CA ALA A 100 12.91 5.19 0.61
C ALA A 100 12.24 4.77 -0.71
N ALA A 101 11.01 5.22 -0.94
CA ALA A 101 10.21 4.82 -2.10
C ALA A 101 10.31 5.79 -3.28
N THR A 102 11.12 6.83 -3.17
CA THR A 102 11.26 7.87 -4.21
C THR A 102 9.89 8.46 -4.57
N MET A 103 9.16 8.90 -3.55
CA MET A 103 7.82 9.47 -3.72
C MET A 103 7.92 10.94 -4.10
N SER A 104 8.26 11.18 -5.36
CA SER A 104 8.31 12.51 -5.96
C SER A 104 7.93 12.42 -7.43
N GLY A 105 7.29 13.47 -7.96
CA GLY A 105 6.89 13.50 -9.36
C GLY A 105 5.79 12.50 -9.69
N ASP A 106 5.94 11.80 -10.79
CA ASP A 106 4.93 10.87 -11.30
C ASP A 106 4.94 9.54 -10.58
N VAL A 107 3.76 9.09 -10.16
CA VAL A 107 3.57 7.82 -9.48
C VAL A 107 2.39 7.07 -10.10
N ASP A 108 2.34 5.77 -9.84
CA ASP A 108 1.20 4.92 -10.18
C ASP A 108 0.52 4.48 -8.89
N VAL A 109 -0.80 4.59 -8.84
CA VAL A 109 -1.59 4.10 -7.72
C VAL A 109 -2.30 2.83 -8.17
N LEU A 110 -1.89 1.70 -7.62
CA LEU A 110 -2.44 0.39 -7.97
C LEU A 110 -3.53 -0.01 -6.98
N GLY A 111 -4.69 -0.38 -7.50
CA GLY A 111 -5.76 -0.92 -6.69
C GLY A 111 -5.56 -2.40 -6.44
N LEU A 112 -5.45 -2.81 -5.17
CA LEU A 112 -5.22 -4.19 -4.77
C LEU A 112 -6.31 -4.63 -3.80
N TYR A 113 -7.51 -4.83 -4.32
CA TYR A 113 -8.71 -5.24 -3.57
C TYR A 113 -9.13 -4.22 -2.50
N ASN A 114 -8.59 -4.33 -1.29
CA ASN A 114 -8.99 -3.49 -0.16
C ASN A 114 -7.90 -2.52 0.31
N TYR A 115 -6.83 -2.39 -0.47
CA TYR A 115 -5.78 -1.40 -0.21
C TYR A 115 -5.18 -0.90 -1.52
N LEU A 116 -4.29 0.10 -1.42
CA LEU A 116 -3.61 0.69 -2.56
C LEU A 116 -2.10 0.59 -2.38
N ASP A 117 -1.38 0.37 -3.49
CA ASP A 117 0.08 0.51 -3.50
C ASP A 117 0.46 1.66 -4.42
N VAL A 118 1.28 2.57 -3.92
CA VAL A 118 1.78 3.73 -4.65
C VAL A 118 3.25 3.49 -4.99
N TRP A 119 3.55 3.53 -6.28
CA TRP A 119 4.89 3.31 -6.80
C TRP A 119 5.40 4.51 -7.56
N ASN A 120 6.67 4.85 -7.38
CA ASN A 120 7.34 5.71 -8.34
C ASN A 120 7.22 5.05 -9.72
N HIS A 121 6.79 5.81 -10.72
CA HIS A 121 6.49 5.26 -12.04
C HIS A 121 7.67 4.46 -12.63
N ASP A 122 8.86 5.05 -12.65
CA ASP A 122 10.03 4.40 -13.24
C ASP A 122 10.46 3.15 -12.46
N ARG A 123 10.36 3.20 -11.14
CA ARG A 123 10.70 2.04 -10.30
C ARG A 123 9.73 0.88 -10.50
N LEU A 124 8.46 1.16 -10.73
CA LEU A 124 7.47 0.13 -11.00
C LEU A 124 7.77 -0.57 -12.32
N LEU A 125 8.07 0.20 -13.37
CA LEU A 125 8.44 -0.38 -14.66
C LEU A 125 9.67 -1.27 -14.55
N THR A 126 10.69 -0.78 -13.84
CA THR A 126 11.92 -1.56 -13.61
C THR A 126 11.63 -2.85 -12.85
N LYS A 127 10.77 -2.79 -11.83
CA LYS A 127 10.40 -3.97 -11.06
C LYS A 127 9.70 -5.00 -11.93
N MET A 128 8.74 -4.59 -12.74
CA MET A 128 8.00 -5.51 -13.62
C MET A 128 8.92 -6.16 -14.67
N GLN A 129 9.90 -5.41 -15.16
CA GLN A 129 10.89 -5.97 -16.11
C GLN A 129 11.82 -6.97 -15.44
N ARG A 130 12.24 -6.69 -14.21
CA ARG A 130 13.12 -7.55 -13.44
C ARG A 130 12.44 -8.83 -12.95
N GLU A 131 11.13 -8.74 -12.68
CA GLU A 131 10.32 -9.83 -12.15
C GLU A 131 9.17 -10.11 -13.12
N PRO A 132 9.46 -10.72 -14.31
CA PRO A 132 8.43 -10.96 -15.29
C PRO A 132 7.37 -11.95 -14.79
N TYR A 133 6.18 -11.83 -15.35
CA TYR A 133 5.09 -12.75 -15.01
C TYR A 133 5.49 -14.19 -15.33
N THR A 134 5.16 -15.09 -14.41
CA THR A 134 5.26 -16.53 -14.57
C THR A 134 3.91 -17.14 -14.23
N ASP A 135 3.69 -18.40 -14.60
CA ASP A 135 2.40 -19.07 -14.39
C ASP A 135 2.26 -19.73 -13.01
N GLU A 136 3.09 -19.31 -12.04
CA GLU A 136 3.13 -19.91 -10.70
C GLU A 136 1.83 -19.75 -9.92
N ILE A 137 1.14 -18.62 -10.09
CA ILE A 137 -0.10 -18.38 -9.37
C ILE A 137 -1.21 -19.35 -9.78
N GLY A 138 -1.26 -19.73 -11.04
CA GLY A 138 -2.20 -20.75 -11.51
C GLY A 138 -1.97 -22.09 -10.84
N ARG A 139 -0.72 -22.48 -10.68
CA ARG A 139 -0.33 -23.71 -9.99
C ARG A 139 -0.66 -23.65 -8.50
N ALA A 140 -0.39 -22.52 -7.85
CA ALA A 140 -0.70 -22.30 -6.44
C ALA A 140 -2.20 -22.40 -6.19
N SER A 141 -3.01 -21.76 -7.03
CA SER A 141 -4.47 -21.83 -6.93
C SER A 141 -4.99 -23.25 -7.07
N CYS A 142 -4.42 -24.04 -7.97
CA CYS A 142 -4.80 -25.45 -8.13
C CYS A 142 -4.46 -26.27 -6.90
N ARG A 143 -3.34 -26.01 -6.25
CA ARG A 143 -2.95 -26.70 -5.01
C ARG A 143 -3.88 -26.37 -3.85
N GLU A 144 -4.30 -25.13 -3.74
CA GLU A 144 -5.20 -24.69 -2.67
C GLU A 144 -6.58 -25.29 -2.77
N ARG A 145 -7.00 -25.72 -3.94
CA ARG A 145 -8.30 -26.34 -4.18
C ARG A 145 -8.33 -27.83 -3.78
N VAL A 146 -7.18 -28.39 -3.56
CA VAL A 146 -7.07 -29.79 -3.12
C VAL A 146 -7.11 -29.91 -1.58
#